data_10f69dbd615f4a19f617819e3493f809
#
_entry.id   10f69dbd615f4a19f617819e3493f809
#
_cell.length_a   1.000
_cell.length_b   1.000
_cell.length_c   1.000
_cell.angle_alpha   90.00
_cell.angle_beta   90.00
_cell.angle_gamma   90.00
#
_symmetry.space_group_name_H-M   'P 1'
#
loop_
_entity.id
_entity.type
_entity.pdbx_description
1 polymer ?
#
loop_
_entity_poly.entity_id
_entity_poly.type
_entity_poly.pdbx_seq_one_letter_code
_entity_poly.pdbx_strand_id
1 'polypeptide(L)'
;TVDNLFDTYLGKLPEKFTYQGKEYTPKTFAASLGLNMDNYIELTSFTHHPYYQKFEVEVPDNWEHAQMYNLPLNEMMEVADYALNNGYTVCWDGDVSEKGFSFKNGVAINPEVKKVEDYSTTDRARFEKMDEKERLEEVYKFEKPFPEVNVTPQVRQEGFEAFVTTDDHLMHLTGIAKDQNGTKYYITKNSWGTERNTFGGYLNMSDSFVRAKTIYIMVHKLSLIHI
;
A
#
# COMPACT_ATOMS: atom_id res chain seq x y z
N THR A 1 3.37 -33.89 17.96
CA THR A 1 2.27 -33.13 17.34
C THR A 1 2.80 -31.82 16.76
N VAL A 2 2.06 -31.21 15.84
CA VAL A 2 2.41 -29.87 15.26
C VAL A 2 2.50 -28.82 16.37
N ASP A 3 1.62 -28.91 17.38
CA ASP A 3 1.63 -27.99 18.53
C ASP A 3 2.96 -28.03 19.30
N ASN A 4 3.51 -29.23 19.54
CA ASN A 4 4.82 -29.34 20.20
C ASN A 4 5.96 -28.74 19.39
N LEU A 5 5.85 -28.75 18.06
CA LEU A 5 6.81 -28.09 17.18
C LEU A 5 6.71 -26.56 17.34
N PHE A 6 5.50 -26.02 17.30
CA PHE A 6 5.27 -24.59 17.52
C PHE A 6 5.70 -24.16 18.93
N ASP A 7 5.34 -24.89 19.96
CA ASP A 7 5.77 -24.62 21.34
C ASP A 7 7.29 -24.59 21.49
N THR A 8 8.00 -25.44 20.73
CA THR A 8 9.47 -25.52 20.77
C THR A 8 10.12 -24.30 20.11
N TYR A 9 9.60 -23.84 18.97
CA TYR A 9 10.23 -22.78 18.18
C TYR A 9 9.68 -21.38 18.50
N LEU A 10 8.41 -21.26 18.85
CA LEU A 10 7.72 -19.98 19.09
C LEU A 10 7.48 -19.72 20.58
N GLY A 11 7.67 -20.72 21.44
CA GLY A 11 7.28 -20.68 22.84
C GLY A 11 5.80 -21.01 23.05
N LYS A 12 5.46 -21.39 24.27
CA LYS A 12 4.07 -21.65 24.64
C LYS A 12 3.26 -20.36 24.75
N LEU A 13 2.01 -20.40 24.33
CA LEU A 13 1.08 -19.32 24.60
C LEU A 13 0.96 -19.10 26.11
N PRO A 14 1.24 -17.89 26.63
CA PRO A 14 1.15 -17.62 28.05
C PRO A 14 -0.33 -17.70 28.51
N GLU A 15 -0.55 -18.38 29.62
CA GLU A 15 -1.87 -18.35 30.26
C GLU A 15 -2.16 -16.97 30.82
N LYS A 16 -1.13 -16.34 31.41
CA LYS A 16 -1.16 -15.00 31.98
C LYS A 16 0.18 -14.30 31.76
N PHE A 17 0.15 -12.97 31.70
CA PHE A 17 1.34 -12.14 31.60
C PHE A 17 1.09 -10.76 32.27
N THR A 18 2.16 -10.05 32.59
CA THR A 18 2.07 -8.71 33.15
C THR A 18 2.47 -7.66 32.11
N TYR A 19 1.62 -6.67 31.90
CA TYR A 19 1.90 -5.51 31.07
C TYR A 19 1.58 -4.23 31.84
N GLN A 20 2.55 -3.31 31.93
CA GLN A 20 2.45 -2.05 32.72
C GLN A 20 1.95 -2.25 34.15
N GLY A 21 2.46 -3.30 34.84
CA GLY A 21 2.11 -3.60 36.22
C GLY A 21 0.76 -4.26 36.46
N LYS A 22 0.00 -4.56 35.39
CA LYS A 22 -1.31 -5.24 35.47
C LYS A 22 -1.23 -6.64 34.85
N GLU A 23 -1.83 -7.62 35.54
CA GLU A 23 -1.92 -9.00 35.04
C GLU A 23 -3.06 -9.12 34.01
N TYR A 24 -2.79 -9.84 32.93
CA TYR A 24 -3.73 -10.13 31.85
C TYR A 24 -3.64 -11.59 31.42
N THR A 25 -4.74 -12.12 30.90
CA THR A 25 -4.73 -13.20 29.93
C THR A 25 -4.69 -12.61 28.51
N PRO A 26 -4.34 -13.37 27.45
CA PRO A 26 -4.40 -12.85 26.07
C PRO A 26 -5.76 -12.25 25.73
N LYS A 27 -6.86 -12.88 26.11
CA LYS A 27 -8.23 -12.39 25.86
C LYS A 27 -8.54 -11.09 26.60
N THR A 28 -8.17 -10.99 27.90
CA THR A 28 -8.45 -9.77 28.68
C THR A 28 -7.55 -8.61 28.23
N PHE A 29 -6.34 -8.90 27.72
CA PHE A 29 -5.51 -7.88 27.11
C PHE A 29 -6.12 -7.35 25.82
N ALA A 30 -6.52 -8.23 24.91
CA ALA A 30 -7.19 -7.84 23.67
C ALA A 30 -8.44 -6.97 23.95
N ALA A 31 -9.28 -7.39 24.92
CA ALA A 31 -10.43 -6.59 25.32
C ALA A 31 -10.05 -5.21 25.88
N SER A 32 -8.92 -5.10 26.59
CA SER A 32 -8.45 -3.84 27.15
C SER A 32 -7.99 -2.82 26.12
N LEU A 33 -7.67 -3.24 24.91
CA LEU A 33 -7.27 -2.35 23.81
C LEU A 33 -8.45 -1.54 23.25
N GLY A 34 -9.68 -1.93 23.54
CA GLY A 34 -10.89 -1.23 23.06
C GLY A 34 -11.08 -1.32 21.54
N LEU A 35 -10.38 -2.25 20.87
CA LEU A 35 -10.53 -2.46 19.43
C LEU A 35 -11.82 -3.23 19.16
N ASN A 36 -12.67 -2.67 18.31
CA ASN A 36 -13.83 -3.36 17.75
C ASN A 36 -13.61 -3.55 16.25
N MET A 37 -13.36 -4.78 15.83
CA MET A 37 -13.08 -5.13 14.43
C MET A 37 -14.28 -4.84 13.52
N ASP A 38 -15.50 -4.86 14.03
CA ASP A 38 -16.70 -4.48 13.26
C ASP A 38 -16.69 -3.01 12.80
N ASN A 39 -15.80 -2.18 13.37
CA ASN A 39 -15.64 -0.80 12.95
C ASN A 39 -14.72 -0.63 11.72
N TYR A 40 -14.18 -1.70 11.18
CA TYR A 40 -13.30 -1.65 10.02
C TYR A 40 -13.98 -2.25 8.80
N ILE A 41 -13.60 -1.75 7.62
CA ILE A 41 -14.10 -2.23 6.34
C ILE A 41 -12.95 -2.30 5.34
N GLU A 42 -12.95 -3.36 4.57
CA GLU A 42 -12.00 -3.60 3.47
C GLU A 42 -12.61 -3.13 2.16
N LEU A 43 -11.85 -2.31 1.44
CA LEU A 43 -12.24 -1.69 0.19
C LEU A 43 -11.23 -2.07 -0.90
N THR A 44 -11.74 -2.41 -2.06
CA THR A 44 -10.93 -2.69 -3.25
C THR A 44 -11.49 -1.97 -4.46
N SER A 45 -10.78 -2.06 -5.59
CA SER A 45 -11.22 -1.43 -6.84
C SER A 45 -10.81 -2.25 -8.04
N PHE A 46 -11.72 -3.08 -8.57
CA PHE A 46 -11.50 -3.87 -9.77
C PHE A 46 -12.72 -3.82 -10.69
N THR A 47 -12.50 -3.85 -12.02
CA THR A 47 -13.56 -3.67 -13.01
C THR A 47 -14.25 -4.96 -13.43
N HIS A 48 -13.69 -6.13 -13.09
CA HIS A 48 -14.26 -7.44 -13.45
C HIS A 48 -15.43 -7.85 -12.54
N HIS A 49 -15.67 -7.10 -11.45
CA HIS A 49 -16.87 -7.24 -10.62
C HIS A 49 -17.64 -5.92 -10.53
N PRO A 50 -18.96 -5.95 -10.30
CA PRO A 50 -19.76 -4.74 -10.13
C PRO A 50 -19.26 -3.88 -8.97
N TYR A 51 -19.27 -2.56 -9.16
CA TYR A 51 -19.02 -1.63 -8.06
C TYR A 51 -20.18 -1.61 -7.05
N TYR A 52 -19.88 -1.14 -5.84
CA TYR A 52 -20.80 -1.02 -4.71
C TYR A 52 -21.37 -2.35 -4.20
N GLN A 53 -20.62 -3.43 -4.45
CA GLN A 53 -20.93 -4.77 -3.97
C GLN A 53 -19.67 -5.40 -3.37
N LYS A 54 -19.88 -6.40 -2.52
CA LYS A 54 -18.78 -7.21 -2.01
C LYS A 54 -18.50 -8.35 -2.99
N PHE A 55 -17.23 -8.65 -3.14
CA PHE A 55 -16.75 -9.85 -3.81
C PHE A 55 -15.46 -10.35 -3.15
N GLU A 56 -15.12 -11.59 -3.41
CA GLU A 56 -13.87 -12.21 -3.01
C GLU A 56 -12.79 -11.84 -4.03
N VAL A 57 -11.74 -11.13 -3.58
CA VAL A 57 -10.59 -10.83 -4.45
C VAL A 57 -9.81 -12.12 -4.67
N GLU A 58 -9.64 -12.49 -5.94
CA GLU A 58 -9.08 -13.78 -6.37
C GLU A 58 -7.55 -13.77 -6.34
N VAL A 59 -6.98 -13.63 -5.15
CA VAL A 59 -5.54 -13.75 -4.89
C VAL A 59 -5.26 -14.92 -3.96
N PRO A 60 -4.14 -15.66 -4.13
CA PRO A 60 -3.82 -16.81 -3.29
C PRO A 60 -3.73 -16.49 -1.79
N ASP A 61 -3.37 -15.26 -1.44
CA ASP A 61 -3.23 -14.82 -0.06
C ASP A 61 -4.58 -14.59 0.65
N ASN A 62 -5.66 -14.45 -0.12
CA ASN A 62 -7.03 -14.41 0.43
C ASN A 62 -7.56 -15.82 0.74
N TRP A 63 -6.81 -16.59 1.54
CA TRP A 63 -7.15 -17.96 1.92
C TRP A 63 -8.38 -18.06 2.84
N GLU A 64 -8.77 -16.97 3.49
CA GLU A 64 -9.99 -16.87 4.29
C GLU A 64 -11.25 -16.63 3.45
N HIS A 65 -11.10 -16.41 2.13
CA HIS A 65 -12.19 -16.03 1.24
C HIS A 65 -12.93 -14.75 1.70
N ALA A 66 -12.15 -13.81 2.25
CA ALA A 66 -12.67 -12.53 2.72
C ALA A 66 -13.28 -11.75 1.56
N GLN A 67 -14.45 -11.14 1.81
CA GLN A 67 -15.15 -10.33 0.83
C GLN A 67 -14.90 -8.85 1.07
N MET A 68 -14.34 -8.19 0.08
CA MET A 68 -14.03 -6.77 0.08
C MET A 68 -15.09 -5.96 -0.67
N TYR A 69 -15.35 -4.74 -0.22
CA TYR A 69 -16.31 -3.87 -0.89
C TYR A 69 -15.66 -3.16 -2.09
N ASN A 70 -16.20 -3.37 -3.28
CA ASN A 70 -15.65 -2.86 -4.53
C ASN A 70 -16.12 -1.43 -4.82
N LEU A 71 -15.19 -0.51 -5.00
CA LEU A 71 -15.46 0.90 -5.31
C LEU A 71 -14.82 1.29 -6.64
N PRO A 72 -15.33 2.32 -7.35
CA PRO A 72 -14.57 2.99 -8.38
C PRO A 72 -13.21 3.47 -7.84
N LEU A 73 -12.15 3.38 -8.65
CA LEU A 73 -10.79 3.68 -8.21
C LEU A 73 -10.66 5.06 -7.55
N ASN A 74 -11.28 6.08 -8.15
CA ASN A 74 -11.21 7.44 -7.58
C ASN A 74 -11.89 7.53 -6.21
N GLU A 75 -13.04 6.88 -6.04
CA GLU A 75 -13.76 6.88 -4.76
C GLU A 75 -12.97 6.14 -3.67
N MET A 76 -12.34 5.01 -3.99
CA MET A 76 -11.45 4.32 -3.05
C MET A 76 -10.29 5.23 -2.60
N MET A 77 -9.69 5.97 -3.53
CA MET A 77 -8.61 6.91 -3.21
C MET A 77 -9.11 8.12 -2.41
N GLU A 78 -10.31 8.62 -2.70
CA GLU A 78 -10.95 9.70 -1.93
C GLU A 78 -11.23 9.27 -0.49
N VAL A 79 -11.65 8.03 -0.27
CA VAL A 79 -11.81 7.47 1.09
C VAL A 79 -10.47 7.44 1.82
N ALA A 80 -9.39 6.97 1.18
CA ALA A 80 -8.07 6.97 1.78
C ALA A 80 -7.59 8.40 2.12
N ASP A 81 -7.76 9.35 1.21
CA ASP A 81 -7.41 10.74 1.41
C ASP A 81 -8.22 11.38 2.54
N TYR A 82 -9.53 11.11 2.59
CA TYR A 82 -10.40 11.61 3.65
C TYR A 82 -9.99 11.04 5.02
N ALA A 83 -9.76 9.74 5.10
CA ALA A 83 -9.30 9.10 6.34
C ALA A 83 -8.04 9.77 6.88
N LEU A 84 -7.01 9.90 6.04
CA LEU A 84 -5.73 10.49 6.41
C LEU A 84 -5.84 11.98 6.82
N ASN A 85 -6.68 12.76 6.15
CA ASN A 85 -6.90 14.17 6.47
C ASN A 85 -7.76 14.38 7.73
N ASN A 86 -8.48 13.37 8.21
CA ASN A 86 -9.33 13.44 9.39
C ASN A 86 -8.77 12.66 10.60
N GLY A 87 -7.46 12.37 10.59
CA GLY A 87 -6.76 11.78 11.74
C GLY A 87 -6.92 10.25 11.85
N TYR A 88 -7.42 9.60 10.82
CA TYR A 88 -7.40 8.14 10.69
C TYR A 88 -6.21 7.70 9.87
N THR A 89 -5.75 6.51 10.12
CA THR A 89 -4.73 5.84 9.30
C THR A 89 -5.40 4.75 8.45
N VAL A 90 -4.70 4.30 7.40
CA VAL A 90 -5.22 3.32 6.44
C VAL A 90 -4.26 2.13 6.41
N CYS A 91 -4.76 0.91 6.63
CA CYS A 91 -4.02 -0.28 6.29
C CYS A 91 -4.05 -0.42 4.76
N TRP A 92 -2.89 -0.61 4.19
CA TRP A 92 -2.70 -0.77 2.75
C TRP A 92 -2.10 -2.14 2.48
N ASP A 93 -2.70 -2.85 1.57
CA ASP A 93 -2.22 -4.11 1.04
C ASP A 93 -1.96 -4.00 -0.45
N GLY A 94 -0.82 -4.54 -0.92
CA GLY A 94 -0.47 -4.47 -2.32
C GLY A 94 0.94 -4.97 -2.65
N ASP A 95 1.32 -4.73 -3.89
CA ASP A 95 2.55 -5.21 -4.49
C ASP A 95 3.72 -4.27 -4.20
N VAL A 96 4.79 -4.84 -3.62
CA VAL A 96 6.06 -4.17 -3.36
C VAL A 96 7.25 -4.81 -4.10
N SER A 97 6.98 -5.78 -4.98
CA SER A 97 8.01 -6.52 -5.73
C SER A 97 8.64 -5.72 -6.89
N GLU A 98 8.16 -4.51 -7.12
CA GLU A 98 8.53 -3.63 -8.23
C GLU A 98 9.88 -2.94 -8.05
N LYS A 99 10.58 -2.71 -9.18
CA LYS A 99 11.81 -1.89 -9.17
C LYS A 99 11.58 -0.45 -8.69
N GLY A 100 10.36 0.06 -8.87
CA GLY A 100 9.95 1.37 -8.39
C GLY A 100 9.80 1.46 -6.88
N PHE A 101 9.68 0.32 -6.16
CA PHE A 101 9.63 0.28 -4.71
C PHE A 101 11.04 0.21 -4.11
N SER A 102 11.46 1.30 -3.47
CA SER A 102 12.79 1.37 -2.86
C SER A 102 12.70 1.79 -1.39
N PHE A 103 12.59 0.81 -0.49
CA PHE A 103 12.57 1.08 0.94
C PHE A 103 13.84 1.78 1.42
N LYS A 104 15.01 1.39 0.88
CA LYS A 104 16.30 2.01 1.19
C LYS A 104 16.31 3.52 0.89
N ASN A 105 15.72 3.92 -0.24
CA ASN A 105 15.66 5.32 -0.65
C ASN A 105 14.39 6.04 -0.12
N GLY A 106 13.52 5.33 0.60
CA GLY A 106 12.32 5.89 1.23
C GLY A 106 11.25 6.33 0.23
N VAL A 107 11.16 5.68 -0.93
CA VAL A 107 10.22 6.07 -1.99
C VAL A 107 9.70 4.87 -2.77
N ALA A 108 8.46 4.98 -3.25
CA ALA A 108 7.90 4.08 -4.26
C ALA A 108 7.22 4.90 -5.35
N ILE A 109 7.58 4.62 -6.60
CA ILE A 109 7.13 5.32 -7.81
C ILE A 109 6.68 4.34 -8.88
N ASN A 110 5.79 4.77 -9.76
CA ASN A 110 5.32 4.02 -10.93
C ASN A 110 5.71 4.77 -12.23
N PRO A 111 6.98 4.69 -12.65
CA PRO A 111 7.50 5.53 -13.72
C PRO A 111 6.88 5.19 -15.07
N GLU A 112 6.50 6.22 -15.83
CA GLU A 112 6.04 6.09 -17.19
C GLU A 112 7.21 6.16 -18.18
N VAL A 113 7.56 5.02 -18.77
CA VAL A 113 8.61 4.97 -19.80
C VAL A 113 7.97 5.19 -21.16
N LYS A 114 8.21 6.38 -21.72
CA LYS A 114 7.74 6.80 -23.04
C LYS A 114 8.86 6.76 -24.07
N LYS A 115 8.50 6.84 -25.36
CA LYS A 115 9.46 7.24 -26.39
C LYS A 115 9.92 8.68 -26.14
N VAL A 116 11.14 9.00 -26.54
CA VAL A 116 11.75 10.34 -26.24
C VAL A 116 10.90 11.49 -26.79
N GLU A 117 10.29 11.30 -27.94
CA GLU A 117 9.43 12.27 -28.60
C GLU A 117 8.14 12.61 -27.83
N ASP A 118 7.69 11.71 -26.93
CA ASP A 118 6.45 11.85 -26.18
C ASP A 118 6.63 12.54 -24.82
N TYR A 119 7.89 12.81 -24.43
CA TYR A 119 8.16 13.55 -23.19
C TYR A 119 7.96 15.05 -23.36
N SER A 120 7.77 15.74 -22.24
CA SER A 120 7.79 17.20 -22.18
C SER A 120 9.12 17.75 -22.73
N THR A 121 9.15 19.01 -23.16
CA THR A 121 10.39 19.63 -23.69
C THR A 121 11.56 19.53 -22.70
N THR A 122 11.27 19.70 -21.41
CA THR A 122 12.28 19.63 -20.34
C THR A 122 12.82 18.20 -20.17
N ASP A 123 11.91 17.22 -20.12
CA ASP A 123 12.29 15.82 -19.95
C ASP A 123 12.94 15.25 -21.23
N ARG A 124 12.48 15.70 -22.40
CA ARG A 124 13.11 15.36 -23.68
C ARG A 124 14.57 15.78 -23.71
N ALA A 125 14.89 17.01 -23.34
CA ALA A 125 16.27 17.50 -23.30
C ALA A 125 17.16 16.66 -22.36
N ARG A 126 16.55 16.09 -21.29
CA ARG A 126 17.23 15.18 -20.34
C ARG A 126 17.49 13.81 -20.95
N PHE A 127 16.52 13.25 -21.69
CA PHE A 127 16.52 11.86 -22.12
C PHE A 127 16.94 11.62 -23.58
N GLU A 128 17.05 12.68 -24.39
CA GLU A 128 17.35 12.59 -25.83
C GLU A 128 18.65 11.86 -26.16
N LYS A 129 19.62 11.89 -25.24
CA LYS A 129 20.93 11.26 -25.42
C LYS A 129 21.04 9.89 -24.73
N MET A 130 19.98 9.42 -24.10
CA MET A 130 19.96 8.17 -23.33
C MET A 130 19.18 7.10 -24.10
N ASP A 131 19.66 5.86 -24.11
CA ASP A 131 18.86 4.73 -24.53
C ASP A 131 17.80 4.39 -23.44
N GLU A 132 16.90 3.44 -23.74
CA GLU A 132 15.82 3.07 -22.81
C GLU A 132 16.35 2.51 -21.49
N LYS A 133 17.41 1.72 -21.55
CA LYS A 133 18.02 1.13 -20.36
C LYS A 133 18.67 2.20 -19.49
N GLU A 134 19.40 3.14 -20.10
CA GLU A 134 20.00 4.27 -19.38
C GLU A 134 18.94 5.16 -18.74
N ARG A 135 17.80 5.41 -19.41
CA ARG A 135 16.67 6.14 -18.84
C ARG A 135 16.10 5.44 -17.62
N LEU A 136 15.89 4.13 -17.70
CA LEU A 136 15.40 3.33 -16.57
C LEU A 136 16.40 3.31 -15.41
N GLU A 137 17.69 3.18 -15.69
CA GLU A 137 18.73 3.25 -14.65
C GLU A 137 18.75 4.62 -13.97
N GLU A 138 18.56 5.71 -14.72
CA GLU A 138 18.48 7.06 -14.16
C GLU A 138 17.27 7.25 -13.26
N VAL A 139 16.10 6.73 -13.65
CA VAL A 139 14.87 6.78 -12.85
C VAL A 139 15.05 6.07 -11.51
N TYR A 140 15.62 4.86 -11.54
CA TYR A 140 15.78 4.04 -10.34
C TYR A 140 16.97 4.43 -9.45
N LYS A 141 17.66 5.56 -9.74
CA LYS A 141 18.51 6.25 -8.76
C LYS A 141 17.72 7.00 -7.71
N PHE A 142 16.43 7.30 -7.99
CA PHE A 142 15.52 8.03 -7.09
C PHE A 142 16.02 9.41 -6.65
N GLU A 143 16.85 10.06 -7.47
CA GLU A 143 17.45 11.37 -7.16
C GLU A 143 16.56 12.53 -7.59
N LYS A 144 15.66 12.30 -8.54
CA LYS A 144 14.79 13.33 -9.13
C LYS A 144 13.42 12.76 -9.44
N PRO A 145 12.35 13.58 -9.36
CA PRO A 145 11.02 13.22 -9.85
C PRO A 145 11.06 12.79 -11.31
N PHE A 146 10.24 11.82 -11.66
CA PHE A 146 10.08 11.29 -12.99
C PHE A 146 8.60 11.28 -13.35
N PRO A 147 8.21 11.45 -14.65
CA PRO A 147 6.83 11.25 -15.06
C PRO A 147 6.32 9.86 -14.70
N GLU A 148 5.13 9.79 -14.14
CA GLU A 148 4.53 8.55 -13.72
C GLU A 148 3.30 8.19 -14.56
N VAL A 149 2.98 6.90 -14.60
CA VAL A 149 1.82 6.38 -15.33
C VAL A 149 0.54 7.02 -14.82
N ASN A 150 -0.31 7.48 -15.72
CA ASN A 150 -1.68 7.87 -15.39
C ASN A 150 -2.53 6.60 -15.22
N VAL A 151 -2.70 6.17 -13.97
CA VAL A 151 -3.40 4.92 -13.64
C VAL A 151 -4.91 5.11 -13.72
N THR A 152 -5.49 4.52 -14.75
CA THR A 152 -6.94 4.38 -14.92
C THR A 152 -7.42 3.06 -14.32
N PRO A 153 -8.75 2.88 -14.09
CA PRO A 153 -9.30 1.59 -13.68
C PRO A 153 -8.92 0.43 -14.62
N GLN A 154 -8.82 0.72 -15.92
CA GLN A 154 -8.43 -0.27 -16.92
C GLN A 154 -6.95 -0.67 -16.77
N VAL A 155 -6.03 0.29 -16.64
CA VAL A 155 -4.59 0.02 -16.45
C VAL A 155 -4.35 -0.81 -15.18
N ARG A 156 -5.08 -0.49 -14.10
CA ARG A 156 -5.03 -1.24 -12.84
C ARG A 156 -5.53 -2.68 -13.03
N GLN A 157 -6.67 -2.87 -13.72
CA GLN A 157 -7.25 -4.18 -13.98
C GLN A 157 -6.32 -5.05 -14.83
N GLU A 158 -5.76 -4.49 -15.91
CA GLU A 158 -4.80 -5.19 -16.76
C GLU A 158 -3.55 -5.63 -15.98
N GLY A 159 -3.04 -4.80 -15.07
CA GLY A 159 -1.91 -5.16 -14.21
C GLY A 159 -2.22 -6.34 -13.29
N PHE A 160 -3.42 -6.38 -12.73
CA PHE A 160 -3.89 -7.48 -11.88
C PHE A 160 -4.08 -8.78 -12.68
N GLU A 161 -4.78 -8.73 -13.81
CA GLU A 161 -5.04 -9.89 -14.66
C GLU A 161 -3.77 -10.49 -15.30
N ALA A 162 -2.78 -9.63 -15.56
CA ALA A 162 -1.49 -10.05 -16.11
C ALA A 162 -0.48 -10.50 -15.03
N PHE A 163 -0.87 -10.56 -13.75
CA PHE A 163 0.01 -10.85 -12.61
C PHE A 163 1.24 -9.92 -12.54
N VAL A 164 1.11 -8.70 -13.04
CA VAL A 164 2.09 -7.61 -12.88
C VAL A 164 1.88 -6.91 -11.52
N THR A 165 0.67 -7.00 -10.97
CA THR A 165 0.36 -6.58 -9.60
C THR A 165 -0.05 -7.81 -8.83
N THR A 166 0.69 -8.12 -7.77
CA THR A 166 0.49 -9.28 -6.88
C THR A 166 0.18 -8.82 -5.46
N ASP A 167 -0.31 -9.75 -4.65
CA ASP A 167 -0.54 -9.53 -3.22
C ASP A 167 0.70 -9.95 -2.46
N ASP A 168 1.47 -8.98 -1.94
CA ASP A 168 2.79 -9.24 -1.38
C ASP A 168 2.94 -8.75 0.05
N HIS A 169 2.33 -7.60 0.43
CA HIS A 169 2.76 -6.90 1.63
C HIS A 169 1.77 -5.89 2.19
N LEU A 170 1.62 -5.95 3.52
CA LEU A 170 0.83 -5.00 4.29
C LEU A 170 1.70 -3.85 4.83
N MET A 171 1.24 -2.63 4.65
CA MET A 171 1.84 -1.42 5.22
C MET A 171 0.77 -0.47 5.78
N HIS A 172 1.22 0.63 6.39
CA HIS A 172 0.36 1.58 7.07
C HIS A 172 0.51 2.98 6.48
N LEU A 173 -0.52 3.48 5.79
CA LEU A 173 -0.56 4.87 5.33
C LEU A 173 -0.90 5.76 6.53
N THR A 174 -0.06 6.77 6.79
CA THR A 174 -0.14 7.61 7.98
C THR A 174 -0.34 9.10 7.67
N GLY A 175 -0.24 9.48 6.41
CA GLY A 175 -0.41 10.87 6.00
C GLY A 175 -0.22 11.07 4.49
N ILE A 176 -0.37 12.32 4.07
CA ILE A 176 -0.22 12.76 2.68
C ILE A 176 0.89 13.82 2.61
N ALA A 177 1.73 13.74 1.58
CA ALA A 177 2.75 14.72 1.27
C ALA A 177 2.66 15.12 -0.21
N LYS A 178 3.37 16.20 -0.57
CA LYS A 178 3.56 16.60 -1.96
C LYS A 178 5.03 16.91 -2.19
N ASP A 179 5.52 16.57 -3.37
CA ASP A 179 6.84 17.00 -3.81
C ASP A 179 6.84 18.46 -4.29
N GLN A 180 8.00 18.95 -4.74
CA GLN A 180 8.18 20.31 -5.25
C GLN A 180 7.39 20.59 -6.54
N ASN A 181 6.93 19.57 -7.25
CA ASN A 181 6.11 19.67 -8.46
C ASN A 181 4.61 19.57 -8.17
N GLY A 182 4.23 19.31 -6.91
CA GLY A 182 2.86 19.12 -6.48
C GLY A 182 2.36 17.68 -6.62
N THR A 183 3.21 16.73 -7.00
CA THR A 183 2.86 15.30 -7.06
C THR A 183 2.52 14.80 -5.66
N LYS A 184 1.37 14.13 -5.54
CA LYS A 184 0.88 13.57 -4.27
C LYS A 184 1.61 12.28 -3.94
N TYR A 185 1.97 12.14 -2.64
CA TYR A 185 2.53 10.94 -2.05
C TYR A 185 1.79 10.57 -0.77
N TYR A 186 1.75 9.29 -0.46
CA TYR A 186 1.29 8.75 0.81
C TYR A 186 2.49 8.44 1.71
N ILE A 187 2.53 9.05 2.89
CA ILE A 187 3.52 8.75 3.92
C ILE A 187 3.18 7.39 4.50
N THR A 188 4.04 6.42 4.32
CA THR A 188 3.78 5.01 4.60
C THR A 188 4.78 4.47 5.61
N LYS A 189 4.27 3.84 6.68
CA LYS A 189 5.10 3.11 7.64
C LYS A 189 5.20 1.65 7.24
N ASN A 190 6.44 1.17 7.07
CA ASN A 190 6.73 -0.23 6.81
C ASN A 190 7.13 -0.97 8.11
N SER A 191 6.98 -2.29 8.13
CA SER A 191 7.33 -3.18 9.23
C SER A 191 8.77 -3.70 9.21
N TRP A 192 9.60 -3.29 8.23
CA TRP A 192 10.98 -3.82 8.07
C TRP A 192 12.03 -3.18 8.99
N GLY A 193 11.61 -2.51 10.07
CA GLY A 193 12.46 -1.86 11.05
C GLY A 193 12.88 -0.45 10.64
N THR A 194 13.60 0.21 11.55
CA THR A 194 14.03 1.62 11.40
C THR A 194 15.46 1.75 10.88
N GLU A 195 16.24 0.67 10.92
CA GLU A 195 17.67 0.67 10.61
C GLU A 195 17.97 0.54 9.10
N ARG A 196 16.96 0.15 8.30
CA ARG A 196 17.14 -0.18 6.87
C ARG A 196 16.98 1.00 5.94
N ASN A 197 16.53 2.14 6.44
CA ASN A 197 16.49 3.41 5.71
C ASN A 197 16.73 4.59 6.64
N THR A 198 17.03 5.77 6.07
CA THR A 198 17.29 6.99 6.84
C THR A 198 16.02 7.73 7.27
N PHE A 199 14.85 7.18 6.98
CA PHE A 199 13.53 7.79 7.23
C PHE A 199 12.79 7.13 8.40
N GLY A 200 13.51 6.44 9.31
CA GLY A 200 12.91 5.81 10.49
C GLY A 200 11.90 4.71 10.18
N GLY A 201 12.08 4.01 9.05
CA GLY A 201 11.19 2.95 8.59
C GLY A 201 9.97 3.45 7.83
N TYR A 202 9.93 4.74 7.45
CA TYR A 202 8.92 5.32 6.57
C TYR A 202 9.42 5.39 5.12
N LEU A 203 8.47 5.47 4.20
CA LEU A 203 8.69 5.79 2.79
C LEU A 203 7.51 6.61 2.27
N ASN A 204 7.70 7.24 1.11
CA ASN A 204 6.66 7.99 0.41
C ASN A 204 6.28 7.23 -0.86
N MET A 205 5.03 6.76 -0.94
CA MET A 205 4.50 6.09 -2.13
C MET A 205 3.72 7.09 -2.97
N SER A 206 4.06 7.23 -4.25
CA SER A 206 3.34 8.13 -5.15
C SER A 206 1.88 7.73 -5.33
N ASP A 207 1.01 8.68 -5.65
CA ASP A 207 -0.39 8.42 -5.98
C ASP A 207 -0.52 7.40 -7.12
N SER A 208 0.34 7.50 -8.14
CA SER A 208 0.37 6.53 -9.24
C SER A 208 0.75 5.13 -8.78
N PHE A 209 1.76 4.99 -7.91
CA PHE A 209 2.15 3.70 -7.36
C PHE A 209 1.01 3.08 -6.54
N VAL A 210 0.42 3.84 -5.62
CA VAL A 210 -0.69 3.36 -4.79
C VAL A 210 -1.88 2.94 -5.65
N ARG A 211 -2.28 3.76 -6.64
CA ARG A 211 -3.37 3.42 -7.55
C ARG A 211 -3.13 2.13 -8.32
N ALA A 212 -1.90 1.91 -8.80
CA ALA A 212 -1.56 0.74 -9.60
C ALA A 212 -1.43 -0.53 -8.76
N LYS A 213 -0.81 -0.42 -7.58
CA LYS A 213 -0.29 -1.56 -6.83
C LYS A 213 -1.09 -1.97 -5.60
N THR A 214 -2.14 -1.24 -5.25
CA THR A 214 -3.04 -1.62 -4.15
C THR A 214 -3.85 -2.86 -4.51
N ILE A 215 -3.90 -3.87 -3.66
CA ILE A 215 -4.90 -4.94 -3.72
C ILE A 215 -6.15 -4.47 -2.98
N TYR A 216 -6.03 -4.14 -1.70
CA TYR A 216 -7.11 -3.52 -0.94
C TYR A 216 -6.58 -2.51 0.08
N ILE A 217 -7.49 -1.75 0.65
CA ILE A 217 -7.26 -0.92 1.82
C ILE A 217 -8.27 -1.28 2.92
N MET A 218 -7.85 -1.19 4.19
CA MET A 218 -8.78 -1.29 5.32
C MET A 218 -8.82 0.04 6.06
N VAL A 219 -10.02 0.54 6.28
CA VAL A 219 -10.29 1.83 6.93
C VAL A 219 -11.30 1.69 8.07
N HIS A 220 -11.26 2.63 9.02
CA HIS A 220 -12.28 2.72 10.06
C HIS A 220 -13.57 3.31 9.48
N LYS A 221 -14.74 2.74 9.78
CA LYS A 221 -16.04 3.16 9.23
C LYS A 221 -16.36 4.64 9.41
N LEU A 222 -15.90 5.27 10.50
CA LEU A 222 -16.09 6.70 10.72
C LEU A 222 -15.25 7.58 9.79
N SER A 223 -14.29 7.00 9.06
CA SER A 223 -13.53 7.70 8.02
C SER A 223 -14.16 7.56 6.63
N LEU A 224 -15.29 6.87 6.50
CA LEU A 224 -16.00 6.83 5.22
C LEU A 224 -16.66 8.19 4.96
N ILE A 225 -16.38 8.75 3.80
CA ILE A 225 -17.21 9.79 3.20
C ILE A 225 -18.57 9.12 2.93
N HIS A 226 -19.66 9.84 3.05
CA HIS A 226 -20.99 9.30 2.72
C HIS A 226 -20.98 8.73 1.29
N ILE A 227 -20.77 7.43 1.19
CA ILE A 227 -20.87 6.65 -0.04
C ILE A 227 -22.25 6.02 -0.06
#